data_12e2bd929da2918fc5b83a50831ec405
#
_entry.id   12e2bd929da2918fc5b83a50831ec405
#
_cell.length_a   1.000
_cell.length_b   1.000
_cell.length_c   1.000
_cell.angle_alpha   90.00
_cell.angle_beta   90.00
_cell.angle_gamma   90.00
#
_symmetry.space_group_name_H-M   'P 1'
#
loop_
_entity.id
_entity.type
_entity.pdbx_description
1 polymer ?
#
loop_
_entity_poly.entity_id
_entity_poly.type
_entity_poly.pdbx_seq_one_letter_code
_entity_poly.pdbx_strand_id
1 'polypeptide(L)'
;MVRRAIRGNPRFEVDDAEAESAAPCFTIDTLRRVRAQLGPEAPLVFIIGADQLHVFNTWRAWRELFTLAHFAVGERPGFAVARAALPAEVGAAYEARAGSPAALGTAPAGRIVAFPMTLLGISASELRRRLASGRSVRYLLPPEVLEYIRANGLYREDKPDS
;
A
#
# COMPACT_ATOMS: atom_id res chain seq x y z
N MET A 1 2.42 -14.41 6.67
CA MET A 1 0.99 -13.97 6.78
C MET A 1 0.42 -13.55 5.42
N VAL A 2 1.03 -12.62 4.68
CA VAL A 2 0.49 -12.12 3.39
C VAL A 2 0.21 -13.26 2.40
N ARG A 3 1.16 -14.17 2.15
CA ARG A 3 0.94 -15.35 1.29
C ARG A 3 -0.29 -16.19 1.69
N ARG A 4 -0.62 -16.25 2.99
CA ARG A 4 -1.82 -16.93 3.48
C ARG A 4 -3.08 -16.11 3.24
N ALA A 5 -2.99 -14.79 3.41
CA ALA A 5 -4.13 -13.89 3.20
C ALA A 5 -4.64 -13.86 1.76
N ILE A 6 -3.73 -14.01 0.78
CA ILE A 6 -4.08 -13.99 -0.65
C ILE A 6 -4.33 -15.37 -1.25
N ARG A 7 -4.24 -16.45 -0.43
CA ARG A 7 -4.45 -17.81 -0.91
C ARG A 7 -5.83 -17.94 -1.55
N GLY A 8 -5.88 -18.55 -2.72
CA GLY A 8 -7.13 -18.74 -3.47
C GLY A 8 -7.50 -17.59 -4.41
N ASN A 9 -6.73 -16.49 -4.42
CA ASN A 9 -6.89 -15.46 -5.43
C ASN A 9 -5.70 -15.47 -6.42
N PRO A 10 -5.88 -16.03 -7.63
CA PRO A 10 -4.79 -16.15 -8.61
C PRO A 10 -4.34 -14.81 -9.21
N ARG A 11 -5.03 -13.71 -8.89
CA ARG A 11 -4.67 -12.36 -9.35
C ARG A 11 -3.72 -11.64 -8.39
N PHE A 12 -3.42 -12.25 -7.24
CA PHE A 12 -2.51 -11.68 -6.25
C PHE A 12 -1.20 -12.47 -6.20
N GLU A 13 -0.12 -11.75 -6.21
CA GLU A 13 1.23 -12.27 -6.00
C GLU A 13 1.90 -11.52 -4.85
N VAL A 14 2.79 -12.20 -4.12
CA VAL A 14 3.61 -11.58 -3.06
C VAL A 14 4.99 -11.33 -3.61
N ASP A 15 5.36 -10.07 -3.67
CA ASP A 15 6.74 -9.65 -3.86
C ASP A 15 7.39 -9.48 -2.48
N ASP A 16 8.34 -10.32 -2.16
CA ASP A 16 9.07 -10.33 -0.88
C ASP A 16 10.51 -9.81 -0.97
N ALA A 17 10.90 -9.29 -2.12
CA ALA A 17 12.25 -8.78 -2.35
C ALA A 17 12.69 -7.71 -1.33
N GLU A 18 11.76 -6.83 -0.90
CA GLU A 18 12.06 -5.85 0.14
C GLU A 18 12.23 -6.49 1.52
N ALA A 19 11.47 -7.54 1.83
CA ALA A 19 11.56 -8.23 3.12
C ALA A 19 12.84 -9.08 3.24
N GLU A 20 13.41 -9.49 2.12
CA GLU A 20 14.67 -10.24 2.05
C GLU A 20 15.91 -9.34 1.98
N SER A 21 15.71 -8.04 1.74
CA SER A 21 16.81 -7.07 1.64
C SER A 21 17.34 -6.71 3.03
N ALA A 22 18.67 -6.76 3.19
CA ALA A 22 19.34 -6.23 4.37
C ALA A 22 19.56 -4.70 4.31
N ALA A 23 19.34 -4.08 3.15
CA ALA A 23 19.51 -2.64 2.93
C ALA A 23 18.16 -1.91 3.06
N PRO A 24 18.17 -0.59 3.36
CA PRO A 24 16.96 0.23 3.30
C PRO A 24 16.32 0.14 1.91
N CYS A 25 15.00 -0.12 1.88
CA CYS A 25 14.24 -0.22 0.66
C CYS A 25 13.52 1.10 0.37
N PHE A 26 13.63 1.59 -0.85
CA PHE A 26 12.95 2.80 -1.30
C PHE A 26 12.01 2.46 -2.46
N THR A 27 10.85 3.10 -2.50
CA THR A 27 9.84 2.91 -3.55
C THR A 27 10.42 3.04 -4.96
N ILE A 28 11.37 3.95 -5.16
CA ILE A 28 12.02 4.13 -6.47
C ILE A 28 12.75 2.86 -6.93
N ASP A 29 13.44 2.19 -6.03
CA ASP A 29 14.22 0.99 -6.36
C ASP A 29 13.28 -0.20 -6.64
N THR A 30 12.20 -0.32 -5.87
CA THR A 30 11.12 -1.29 -6.12
C THR A 30 10.47 -1.07 -7.48
N LEU A 31 10.08 0.17 -7.81
CA LEU A 31 9.44 0.47 -9.09
C LEU A 31 10.39 0.27 -10.27
N ARG A 32 11.67 0.59 -10.15
CA ARG A 32 12.68 0.30 -11.19
C ARG A 32 12.80 -1.20 -11.44
N ARG A 33 12.85 -2.00 -10.38
CA ARG A 33 12.92 -3.46 -10.47
C ARG A 33 11.68 -4.04 -11.13
N VAL A 34 10.49 -3.66 -10.66
CA VAL A 34 9.22 -4.14 -11.23
C VAL A 34 9.07 -3.69 -12.69
N ARG A 35 9.46 -2.45 -13.03
CA ARG A 35 9.45 -1.94 -14.40
C ARG A 35 10.36 -2.75 -15.32
N ALA A 36 11.55 -3.12 -14.84
CA ALA A 36 12.49 -3.96 -15.58
C ALA A 36 11.93 -5.37 -15.87
N GLN A 37 11.14 -5.92 -14.94
CA GLN A 37 10.48 -7.22 -15.11
C GLN A 37 9.30 -7.18 -16.08
N LEU A 38 8.47 -6.13 -16.00
CA LEU A 38 7.26 -5.98 -16.82
C LEU A 38 7.55 -5.47 -18.23
N GLY A 39 8.71 -4.87 -18.45
CA GLY A 39 9.06 -4.18 -19.69
C GLY A 39 8.57 -2.72 -19.73
N PRO A 40 9.04 -1.92 -20.70
CA PRO A 40 8.83 -0.46 -20.74
C PRO A 40 7.37 -0.06 -21.00
N GLU A 41 6.62 -0.87 -21.74
CA GLU A 41 5.30 -0.51 -22.25
C GLU A 41 4.13 -1.00 -21.37
N ALA A 42 4.36 -1.92 -20.43
CA ALA A 42 3.30 -2.46 -19.60
C ALA A 42 2.77 -1.38 -18.62
N PRO A 43 1.47 -1.12 -18.51
CA PRO A 43 0.93 -0.23 -17.50
C PRO A 43 1.24 -0.73 -16.11
N LEU A 44 1.91 0.09 -15.31
CA LEU A 44 2.20 -0.19 -13.90
C LEU A 44 1.48 0.83 -13.03
N VAL A 45 0.68 0.37 -12.08
CA VAL A 45 -0.07 1.23 -11.15
C VAL A 45 0.40 0.97 -9.73
N PHE A 46 0.91 2.00 -9.07
CA PHE A 46 1.27 1.95 -7.65
C PHE A 46 0.16 2.56 -6.81
N ILE A 47 -0.36 1.81 -5.83
CA ILE A 47 -1.49 2.23 -4.99
C ILE A 47 -0.96 2.84 -3.69
N ILE A 48 -1.42 4.04 -3.36
CA ILE A 48 -1.08 4.75 -2.11
C ILE A 48 -2.34 5.30 -1.43
N GLY A 49 -2.26 5.52 -0.12
CA GLY A 49 -3.28 6.31 0.57
C GLY A 49 -3.13 7.80 0.31
N ALA A 50 -4.22 8.56 0.38
CA ALA A 50 -4.23 10.01 0.18
C ALA A 50 -3.31 10.77 1.17
N ASP A 51 -3.09 10.22 2.37
CA ASP A 51 -2.17 10.75 3.37
C ASP A 51 -0.72 10.78 2.88
N GLN A 52 -0.31 9.87 2.00
CA GLN A 52 1.04 9.80 1.47
C GLN A 52 1.38 10.98 0.53
N LEU A 53 0.38 11.63 -0.06
CA LEU A 53 0.60 12.82 -0.88
C LEU A 53 1.16 14.01 -0.08
N HIS A 54 0.84 14.11 1.21
CA HIS A 54 1.36 15.19 2.06
C HIS A 54 2.86 15.11 2.31
N VAL A 55 3.45 13.93 2.15
CA VAL A 55 4.88 13.68 2.35
C VAL A 55 5.55 13.15 1.09
N PHE A 56 4.86 13.17 -0.05
CA PHE A 56 5.32 12.53 -1.28
C PHE A 56 6.64 13.13 -1.81
N ASN A 57 6.82 14.44 -1.63
CA ASN A 57 8.06 15.13 -2.00
C ASN A 57 9.28 14.76 -1.14
N THR A 58 9.08 14.07 -0.02
CA THR A 58 10.19 13.53 0.80
C THR A 58 10.66 12.15 0.32
N TRP A 59 9.93 11.52 -0.59
CA TRP A 59 10.31 10.23 -1.12
C TRP A 59 11.53 10.38 -2.05
N ARG A 60 12.44 9.42 -1.96
CA ARG A 60 13.67 9.43 -2.77
C ARG A 60 13.31 9.48 -4.26
N ALA A 61 13.88 10.45 -4.97
CA ALA A 61 13.64 10.68 -6.41
C ALA A 61 12.16 10.74 -6.80
N TRP A 62 11.29 11.34 -5.96
CA TRP A 62 9.84 11.30 -6.10
C TRP A 62 9.31 11.73 -7.47
N ARG A 63 9.99 12.68 -8.16
CA ARG A 63 9.57 13.08 -9.50
C ARG A 63 9.79 12.01 -10.55
N GLU A 64 10.83 11.19 -10.38
CA GLU A 64 11.14 10.06 -11.27
C GLU A 64 10.11 8.93 -11.13
N LEU A 65 9.45 8.79 -9.99
CA LEU A 65 8.42 7.76 -9.79
C LEU A 65 7.34 7.80 -10.87
N PHE A 66 7.00 9.00 -11.36
CA PHE A 66 6.00 9.18 -12.42
C PHE A 66 6.46 8.69 -13.81
N THR A 67 7.73 8.48 -14.01
CA THR A 67 8.23 7.85 -15.25
C THR A 67 8.16 6.33 -15.20
N LEU A 68 8.00 5.76 -14.01
CA LEU A 68 8.00 4.33 -13.77
C LEU A 68 6.61 3.74 -13.58
N ALA A 69 5.68 4.50 -12.99
CA ALA A 69 4.35 4.03 -12.66
C ALA A 69 3.29 5.15 -12.74
N HIS A 70 2.03 4.75 -12.86
CA HIS A 70 0.88 5.54 -12.45
C HIS A 70 0.69 5.46 -10.94
N PHE A 71 0.01 6.42 -10.36
CA PHE A 71 -0.35 6.42 -8.94
C PHE A 71 -1.86 6.38 -8.78
N ALA A 72 -2.38 5.33 -8.18
CA ALA A 72 -3.77 5.25 -7.74
C ALA A 72 -3.84 5.67 -6.27
N VAL A 73 -4.56 6.75 -6.00
CA VAL A 73 -4.66 7.38 -4.67
C VAL A 73 -6.00 7.03 -4.04
N GLY A 74 -5.95 6.18 -3.01
CA GLY A 74 -7.15 5.77 -2.28
C GLY A 74 -7.61 6.86 -1.33
N GLU A 75 -8.81 7.37 -1.54
CA GLU A 75 -9.47 8.37 -0.70
C GLU A 75 -10.37 7.68 0.34
N ARG A 76 -10.20 8.06 1.59
CA ARG A 76 -11.09 7.61 2.67
C ARG A 76 -12.33 8.49 2.71
N PRO A 77 -13.52 7.98 3.05
CA PRO A 77 -14.70 8.80 3.27
C PRO A 77 -14.40 9.95 4.25
N GLY A 78 -14.70 11.18 3.84
CA GLY A 78 -14.38 12.38 4.61
C GLY A 78 -12.95 12.92 4.46
N PHE A 79 -12.07 12.22 3.72
CA PHE A 79 -10.69 12.60 3.44
C PHE A 79 -10.40 12.52 1.93
N ALA A 80 -11.15 13.29 1.16
CA ALA A 80 -10.77 13.56 -0.22
C ALA A 80 -9.40 14.27 -0.24
N VAL A 81 -8.65 14.07 -1.31
CA VAL A 81 -7.38 14.81 -1.48
C VAL A 81 -7.64 16.30 -1.41
N ALA A 82 -7.38 16.90 -0.24
CA ALA A 82 -7.46 18.34 -0.05
C ALA A 82 -6.25 18.98 -0.75
N ARG A 83 -6.38 19.24 -2.05
CA ARG A 83 -5.29 19.74 -2.92
C ARG A 83 -4.62 20.98 -2.35
N ALA A 84 -5.40 21.88 -1.74
CA ALA A 84 -4.89 23.10 -1.10
C ALA A 84 -3.99 22.83 0.14
N ALA A 85 -4.06 21.63 0.72
CA ALA A 85 -3.23 21.22 1.85
C ALA A 85 -1.98 20.43 1.44
N LEU A 86 -1.80 20.13 0.15
CA LEU A 86 -0.60 19.47 -0.36
C LEU A 86 0.58 20.47 -0.42
N PRO A 87 1.84 19.98 -0.25
CA PRO A 87 3.00 20.78 -0.62
C PRO A 87 2.84 21.30 -2.05
N ALA A 88 3.17 22.57 -2.29
CA ALA A 88 2.91 23.25 -3.57
C ALA A 88 3.39 22.48 -4.80
N GLU A 89 4.59 21.89 -4.72
CA GLU A 89 5.17 21.10 -5.81
C GLU A 89 4.45 19.76 -6.02
N VAL A 90 3.89 19.14 -4.97
CA VAL A 90 3.08 17.90 -5.07
C VAL A 90 1.71 18.24 -5.65
N GLY A 91 1.10 19.33 -5.22
CA GLY A 91 -0.15 19.85 -5.77
C GLY A 91 -0.03 20.11 -7.28
N ALA A 92 1.00 20.83 -7.70
CA ALA A 92 1.28 21.09 -9.11
C ALA A 92 1.50 19.78 -9.92
N ALA A 93 2.26 18.83 -9.36
CA ALA A 93 2.46 17.52 -9.98
C ALA A 93 1.17 16.71 -10.09
N TYR A 94 0.32 16.79 -9.07
CA TYR A 94 -1.00 16.16 -9.06
C TYR A 94 -1.90 16.72 -10.16
N GLU A 95 -2.02 18.05 -10.25
CA GLU A 95 -2.85 18.70 -11.28
C GLU A 95 -2.39 18.38 -12.70
N ALA A 96 -1.09 18.44 -12.95
CA ALA A 96 -0.52 18.14 -14.26
C ALA A 96 -0.71 16.67 -14.70
N ARG A 97 -0.95 15.76 -13.77
CA ARG A 97 -1.04 14.31 -14.02
C ARG A 97 -2.39 13.69 -13.71
N ALA A 98 -3.33 14.47 -13.16
CA ALA A 98 -4.67 13.97 -12.85
C ALA A 98 -5.32 13.33 -14.08
N GLY A 99 -5.95 12.18 -13.88
CA GLY A 99 -6.57 11.42 -14.94
C GLY A 99 -7.76 10.58 -14.47
N SER A 100 -8.46 9.99 -15.42
CA SER A 100 -9.51 9.00 -15.14
C SER A 100 -8.94 7.59 -15.02
N PRO A 101 -9.67 6.63 -14.42
CA PRO A 101 -9.26 5.23 -14.39
C PRO A 101 -8.96 4.63 -15.78
N ALA A 102 -9.69 5.05 -16.82
CA ALA A 102 -9.47 4.61 -18.19
C ALA A 102 -8.07 5.00 -18.70
N ALA A 103 -7.52 6.12 -18.23
CA ALA A 103 -6.20 6.59 -18.65
C ALA A 103 -5.04 5.71 -18.13
N LEU A 104 -5.29 4.86 -17.13
CA LEU A 104 -4.26 3.96 -16.59
C LEU A 104 -3.85 2.85 -17.55
N GLY A 105 -4.72 2.48 -18.50
CA GLY A 105 -4.42 1.47 -19.52
C GLY A 105 -3.87 2.02 -20.84
N THR A 106 -3.74 3.34 -20.99
CA THR A 106 -3.35 3.99 -22.27
C THR A 106 -1.88 4.38 -22.35
N ALA A 107 -1.17 4.29 -21.24
CA ALA A 107 0.26 4.61 -21.15
C ALA A 107 0.91 3.74 -20.07
N PRO A 108 2.23 3.55 -20.08
CA PRO A 108 2.90 2.73 -19.08
C PRO A 108 2.96 3.36 -17.68
N ALA A 109 2.95 4.71 -17.59
CA ALA A 109 3.18 5.46 -16.35
C ALA A 109 2.67 6.91 -16.45
N GLY A 110 2.80 7.69 -15.36
CA GLY A 110 2.73 9.14 -15.36
C GLY A 110 1.40 9.76 -14.95
N ARG A 111 0.35 8.97 -14.73
CA ARG A 111 -0.97 9.50 -14.28
C ARG A 111 -1.15 9.36 -12.78
N ILE A 112 -1.97 10.26 -12.22
CA ILE A 112 -2.48 10.17 -10.86
C ILE A 112 -3.99 10.06 -10.94
N VAL A 113 -4.55 9.01 -10.32
CA VAL A 113 -6.00 8.74 -10.31
C VAL A 113 -6.46 8.57 -8.88
N ALA A 114 -7.31 9.46 -8.39
CA ALA A 114 -7.98 9.30 -7.11
C ALA A 114 -9.17 8.34 -7.26
N PHE A 115 -9.38 7.49 -6.26
CA PHE A 115 -10.52 6.59 -6.21
C PHE A 115 -11.07 6.47 -4.78
N PRO A 116 -12.39 6.40 -4.61
CA PRO A 116 -13.00 6.22 -3.30
C PRO A 116 -12.73 4.82 -2.75
N MET A 117 -12.36 4.73 -1.47
CA MET A 117 -12.19 3.47 -0.76
C MET A 117 -13.29 3.28 0.28
N THR A 118 -13.85 2.08 0.37
CA THR A 118 -14.69 1.71 1.51
C THR A 118 -13.81 1.56 2.75
N LEU A 119 -14.08 2.36 3.79
CA LEU A 119 -13.41 2.18 5.09
C LEU A 119 -13.95 0.95 5.79
N LEU A 120 -13.08 -0.01 5.97
CA LEU A 120 -13.27 -1.01 7.01
C LEU A 120 -12.65 -0.44 8.28
N GLY A 121 -13.44 -0.34 9.37
CA GLY A 121 -12.98 0.13 10.68
C GLY A 121 -12.01 -0.83 11.37
N ILE A 122 -11.08 -1.39 10.60
CA ILE A 122 -10.10 -2.40 11.02
C ILE A 122 -8.70 -1.82 10.84
N SER A 123 -7.94 -1.71 11.93
CA SER A 123 -6.54 -1.33 11.87
C SER A 123 -5.64 -2.43 12.41
N ALA A 124 -4.43 -2.52 11.88
CA ALA A 124 -3.44 -3.50 12.34
C ALA A 124 -3.08 -3.30 13.83
N SER A 125 -3.05 -2.06 14.30
CA SER A 125 -2.80 -1.74 15.71
C SER A 125 -3.92 -2.23 16.62
N GLU A 126 -5.18 -2.03 16.22
CA GLU A 126 -6.34 -2.54 16.96
C GLU A 126 -6.35 -4.07 16.99
N LEU A 127 -6.05 -4.73 15.88
CA LEU A 127 -5.98 -6.19 15.81
C LEU A 127 -4.90 -6.74 16.75
N ARG A 128 -3.70 -6.14 16.74
CA ARG A 128 -2.62 -6.55 17.66
C ARG A 128 -3.01 -6.35 19.12
N ARG A 129 -3.62 -5.22 19.46
CA ARG A 129 -4.09 -4.94 20.83
C ARG A 129 -5.16 -5.94 21.28
N ARG A 130 -6.10 -6.31 20.40
CA ARG A 130 -7.11 -7.34 20.71
C ARG A 130 -6.48 -8.70 20.95
N LEU A 131 -5.54 -9.09 20.10
CA LEU A 131 -4.81 -10.36 20.26
C LEU A 131 -4.02 -10.40 21.57
N ALA A 132 -3.28 -9.34 21.89
CA ALA A 132 -2.53 -9.21 23.14
C ALA A 132 -3.46 -9.35 24.37
N SER A 133 -4.64 -8.71 24.35
CA SER A 133 -5.62 -8.81 25.44
C SER A 133 -6.50 -10.06 25.41
N GLY A 134 -6.21 -11.04 24.56
CA GLY A 134 -6.98 -12.28 24.46
C GLY A 134 -8.36 -12.13 23.81
N ARG A 135 -8.68 -10.96 23.24
CA ARG A 135 -9.97 -10.72 22.58
C ARG A 135 -10.00 -11.37 21.20
N SER A 136 -11.18 -11.80 20.79
CA SER A 136 -11.38 -12.41 19.48
C SER A 136 -11.19 -11.39 18.35
N VAL A 137 -10.46 -11.80 17.32
CA VAL A 137 -10.34 -11.11 16.02
C VAL A 137 -10.95 -11.92 14.89
N ARG A 138 -11.80 -12.90 15.22
CA ARG A 138 -12.54 -13.71 14.26
C ARG A 138 -13.38 -12.78 13.37
N TYR A 139 -13.43 -13.07 12.08
CA TYR A 139 -14.08 -12.28 11.02
C TYR A 139 -13.41 -10.92 10.70
N LEU A 140 -12.35 -10.54 11.40
CA LEU A 140 -11.55 -9.35 11.08
C LEU A 140 -10.27 -9.71 10.31
N LEU A 141 -9.93 -10.99 10.24
CA LEU A 141 -8.80 -11.56 9.50
C LEU A 141 -9.26 -12.82 8.76
N PRO A 142 -8.61 -13.15 7.62
CA PRO A 142 -8.78 -14.45 7.00
C PRO A 142 -8.45 -15.58 7.99
N PRO A 143 -9.21 -16.69 7.96
CA PRO A 143 -9.00 -17.82 8.89
C PRO A 143 -7.57 -18.33 8.90
N GLU A 144 -6.94 -18.46 7.74
CA GLU A 144 -5.57 -18.97 7.58
C GLU A 144 -4.51 -18.05 8.19
N VAL A 145 -4.78 -16.74 8.24
CA VAL A 145 -3.92 -15.76 8.92
C VAL A 145 -4.07 -15.91 10.43
N LEU A 146 -5.31 -16.06 10.91
CA LEU A 146 -5.59 -16.24 12.34
C LEU A 146 -4.99 -17.54 12.88
N GLU A 147 -5.09 -18.63 12.12
CA GLU A 147 -4.44 -19.92 12.45
C GLU A 147 -2.91 -19.77 12.54
N TYR A 148 -2.31 -19.07 11.59
CA TYR A 148 -0.86 -18.80 11.62
C TYR A 148 -0.44 -18.00 12.86
N ILE A 149 -1.18 -16.96 13.21
CA ILE A 149 -0.92 -16.14 14.40
C ILE A 149 -0.97 -17.00 15.66
N ARG A 150 -1.99 -17.87 15.77
CA ARG A 150 -2.16 -18.78 16.94
C ARG A 150 -1.07 -19.83 17.01
N ALA A 151 -0.76 -20.48 15.88
CA ALA A 151 0.25 -21.55 15.82
C ALA A 151 1.65 -21.06 16.16
N ASN A 152 1.95 -19.77 15.88
CA ASN A 152 3.26 -19.17 16.15
C ASN A 152 3.27 -18.28 17.40
N GLY A 153 2.20 -18.25 18.20
CA GLY A 153 2.12 -17.47 19.44
C GLY A 153 2.28 -15.96 19.23
N LEU A 154 2.01 -15.43 18.02
CA LEU A 154 2.27 -14.03 17.71
C LEU A 154 1.30 -13.09 18.42
N TYR A 155 1.79 -11.91 18.81
CA TYR A 155 1.02 -10.82 19.43
C TYR A 155 0.36 -11.21 20.78
N ARG A 156 0.91 -12.18 21.50
CA ARG A 156 0.53 -12.44 22.88
C ARG A 156 1.37 -11.54 23.79
N GLU A 157 0.75 -10.95 24.82
CA GLU A 157 1.53 -10.41 25.94
C GLU A 157 2.08 -11.61 26.72
N ASP A 158 3.40 -11.65 26.93
CA ASP A 158 3.97 -12.55 27.90
C ASP A 158 3.36 -12.19 29.26
N LYS A 159 2.50 -13.07 29.79
CA LYS A 159 2.12 -12.95 31.20
C LYS A 159 3.42 -13.13 31.98
N PRO A 160 3.80 -12.17 32.82
CA PRO A 160 4.87 -12.44 33.79
C PRO A 160 4.47 -13.67 34.58
N ASP A 161 5.38 -14.65 34.66
CA ASP A 161 5.22 -15.83 35.51
C ASP A 161 4.86 -15.38 36.95
N SER A 162 3.73 -15.87 37.42
CA SER A 162 3.21 -15.63 38.77
C SER A 162 3.99 -16.45 39.76
#